data_61d0369bf6d35eb07da6014f762cb23a
#
_entry.id   61d0369bf6d35eb07da6014f762cb23a
#
_cell.length_a   1.000
_cell.length_b   1.000
_cell.length_c   1.000
_cell.angle_alpha   90.00
_cell.angle_beta   90.00
_cell.angle_gamma   90.00
#
_symmetry.space_group_name_H-M   'P 1'
#
loop_
_entity.id
_entity.type
_entity.pdbx_description
1 polymer ?
#
loop_
_entity_poly.entity_id
_entity_poly.type
_entity_poly.pdbx_seq_one_letter_code
_entity_poly.pdbx_strand_id
1 'polypeptide(L)'
;MNMLINMRCVIFLKMSSLSFLWWFSRDNLKSLLKTQVSLTQNYRCYPNAQNHQYFETKVVKVSEDEESCHVLLGFRYIDDINQKEKATQKRLQNALEEIKRSNETISAIAKSYSSIYKVDFETDTYERITGSDVIPKTGCASEKMFDVCEQDVAPEYRNIIHQFANIETLTSRLEKEKDVLAEYRMADGNWHKLRIIVSKRNANGKAIQAIATIRIISETKRKELNLFFEAEQAKREAKIKTRFLQSMSHICVRH
;
A
#
# COMPACT_ATOMS: atom_id res chain seq x y z
N MET A 1 -55.81 -23.56 21.19
CA MET A 1 -55.53 -22.11 21.12
C MET A 1 -54.88 -21.51 22.37
N ASN A 2 -54.46 -22.32 23.35
CA ASN A 2 -53.90 -21.81 24.62
C ASN A 2 -52.43 -22.15 24.88
N MET A 3 -51.73 -22.79 23.94
CA MET A 3 -50.36 -23.23 24.17
C MET A 3 -49.29 -22.12 23.88
N LEU A 4 -49.58 -21.15 23.03
CA LEU A 4 -48.69 -20.04 22.75
C LEU A 4 -48.71 -18.92 23.81
N ILE A 5 -49.82 -18.80 24.57
CA ILE A 5 -49.97 -17.74 25.57
C ILE A 5 -49.30 -18.15 26.90
N ASN A 6 -49.14 -19.42 27.18
CA ASN A 6 -48.44 -19.93 28.36
C ASN A 6 -46.94 -20.17 28.20
N MET A 7 -46.36 -19.98 27.03
CA MET A 7 -44.92 -19.75 26.85
C MET A 7 -44.51 -18.33 27.34
N ARG A 8 -45.09 -17.82 28.36
CA ARG A 8 -44.44 -16.94 29.34
C ARG A 8 -43.34 -17.73 30.03
N CYS A 9 -42.66 -18.51 29.23
CA CYS A 9 -41.50 -19.27 29.64
C CYS A 9 -40.50 -18.30 30.23
N VAL A 10 -40.01 -18.61 31.37
CA VAL A 10 -39.00 -17.93 32.19
C VAL A 10 -37.78 -17.41 31.39
N ILE A 11 -37.58 -17.92 30.19
CA ILE A 11 -36.55 -17.47 29.22
C ILE A 11 -36.85 -16.08 28.63
N PHE A 12 -38.11 -15.72 28.40
CA PHE A 12 -38.48 -14.45 27.75
C PHE A 12 -38.53 -13.26 28.71
N LEU A 13 -38.68 -13.49 30.01
CA LEU A 13 -38.72 -12.42 31.03
C LEU A 13 -37.38 -11.71 31.26
N LYS A 14 -36.26 -12.21 30.68
CA LYS A 14 -34.93 -11.60 30.76
C LYS A 14 -34.47 -10.94 29.45
N MET A 15 -35.37 -10.73 28.51
CA MET A 15 -35.00 -10.13 27.22
C MET A 15 -35.03 -8.60 27.27
N SER A 16 -33.96 -7.97 26.86
CA SER A 16 -33.75 -6.52 26.94
C SER A 16 -34.39 -5.71 25.80
N SER A 17 -35.20 -6.34 24.92
CA SER A 17 -35.66 -5.68 23.69
C SER A 17 -37.15 -5.83 23.45
N LEU A 18 -37.88 -4.72 23.60
CA LEU A 18 -39.28 -4.57 23.17
C LEU A 18 -39.45 -4.92 21.66
N SER A 19 -38.40 -4.75 20.85
CA SER A 19 -38.40 -5.07 19.43
C SER A 19 -38.60 -6.57 19.16
N PHE A 20 -38.04 -7.45 19.98
CA PHE A 20 -38.22 -8.90 19.82
C PHE A 20 -39.67 -9.32 20.17
N LEU A 21 -40.25 -8.79 21.23
CA LEU A 21 -41.63 -9.07 21.63
C LEU A 21 -42.61 -8.61 20.54
N TRP A 22 -42.36 -7.46 19.92
CA TRP A 22 -43.12 -6.97 18.78
C TRP A 22 -42.96 -7.88 17.57
N TRP A 23 -41.71 -8.25 17.21
CA TRP A 23 -41.44 -9.16 16.10
C TRP A 23 -42.12 -10.51 16.24
N PHE A 24 -42.15 -11.04 17.48
CA PHE A 24 -42.74 -12.33 17.83
C PHE A 24 -44.27 -12.26 18.10
N SER A 25 -44.87 -11.10 17.89
CA SER A 25 -46.34 -10.97 18.06
C SER A 25 -47.08 -11.74 16.99
N ARG A 26 -48.26 -12.26 17.35
CA ARG A 26 -49.12 -13.06 16.45
C ARG A 26 -49.41 -12.33 15.14
N ASP A 27 -49.78 -11.05 15.24
CA ASP A 27 -50.23 -10.26 14.10
C ASP A 27 -49.05 -9.97 13.14
N ASN A 28 -47.88 -9.68 13.70
CA ASN A 28 -46.69 -9.45 12.92
C ASN A 28 -46.20 -10.72 12.22
N LEU A 29 -46.09 -11.85 12.94
CA LEU A 29 -45.75 -13.15 12.36
C LEU A 29 -46.71 -13.57 11.25
N LYS A 30 -48.04 -13.41 11.49
CA LYS A 30 -49.07 -13.71 10.49
C LYS A 30 -48.92 -12.82 9.24
N SER A 31 -48.58 -11.55 9.41
CA SER A 31 -48.32 -10.62 8.29
C SER A 31 -47.09 -11.03 7.49
N LEU A 32 -45.96 -11.28 8.16
CA LEU A 32 -44.70 -11.64 7.50
C LEU A 32 -44.73 -13.01 6.81
N LEU A 33 -45.40 -13.99 7.42
CA LEU A 33 -45.55 -15.35 6.88
C LEU A 33 -46.55 -15.45 5.71
N LYS A 34 -47.24 -14.36 5.35
CA LYS A 34 -48.00 -14.27 4.10
C LYS A 34 -47.12 -14.25 2.89
N THR A 35 -45.95 -13.61 3.00
CA THR A 35 -45.01 -13.40 1.88
C THR A 35 -43.77 -14.30 1.94
N GLN A 36 -43.47 -14.86 3.14
CA GLN A 36 -42.29 -15.67 3.38
C GLN A 36 -42.64 -17.02 4.02
N VAL A 37 -41.94 -18.06 3.59
CA VAL A 37 -42.14 -19.42 4.17
C VAL A 37 -41.43 -19.58 5.53
N SER A 38 -40.37 -18.83 5.74
CA SER A 38 -39.61 -18.85 7.00
C SER A 38 -39.09 -17.47 7.38
N LEU A 39 -38.98 -17.23 8.66
CA LEU A 39 -38.42 -16.01 9.25
C LEU A 39 -37.31 -16.41 10.21
N THR A 40 -36.26 -15.63 10.26
CA THR A 40 -35.14 -15.83 11.20
C THR A 40 -34.82 -14.51 11.89
N GLN A 41 -34.66 -14.54 13.19
CA GLN A 41 -34.31 -13.38 14.00
C GLN A 41 -33.24 -13.73 15.02
N ASN A 42 -32.18 -12.95 15.04
CA ASN A 42 -31.12 -13.03 16.04
C ASN A 42 -31.36 -11.99 17.14
N TYR A 43 -31.11 -12.38 18.38
CA TYR A 43 -31.25 -11.50 19.52
C TYR A 43 -30.28 -11.83 20.64
N ARG A 44 -30.07 -10.86 21.52
CA ARG A 44 -29.22 -11.00 22.70
C ARG A 44 -30.10 -11.07 23.96
N CYS A 45 -29.79 -12.01 24.83
CA CYS A 45 -30.40 -12.15 26.16
C CYS A 45 -29.38 -11.87 27.27
N TYR A 46 -29.86 -11.81 28.51
CA TYR A 46 -28.99 -11.98 29.67
C TYR A 46 -28.40 -13.40 29.65
N PRO A 47 -27.13 -13.56 30.12
CA PRO A 47 -26.50 -14.87 30.17
C PRO A 47 -27.40 -15.91 30.91
N ASN A 48 -27.56 -17.08 30.29
CA ASN A 48 -28.19 -18.21 30.98
C ASN A 48 -27.18 -18.93 31.88
N ALA A 49 -27.61 -20.03 32.52
CA ALA A 49 -26.75 -20.83 33.40
C ALA A 49 -25.47 -21.38 32.70
N GLN A 50 -25.52 -21.56 31.37
CA GLN A 50 -24.38 -21.97 30.53
C GLN A 50 -23.64 -20.78 29.89
N ASN A 51 -23.94 -19.55 30.32
CA ASN A 51 -23.33 -18.31 29.81
C ASN A 51 -23.62 -17.99 28.32
N HIS A 52 -24.63 -18.61 27.71
CA HIS A 52 -25.06 -18.24 26.37
C HIS A 52 -25.82 -16.94 26.36
N GLN A 53 -25.51 -16.05 25.46
CA GLN A 53 -26.12 -14.72 25.34
C GLN A 53 -26.78 -14.47 23.98
N TYR A 54 -26.36 -15.17 22.93
CA TYR A 54 -26.82 -14.94 21.56
C TYR A 54 -27.65 -16.13 21.09
N PHE A 55 -28.84 -15.82 20.60
CA PHE A 55 -29.83 -16.80 20.16
C PHE A 55 -30.31 -16.45 18.77
N GLU A 56 -30.62 -17.48 18.00
CA GLU A 56 -31.36 -17.39 16.76
C GLU A 56 -32.70 -18.08 16.95
N THR A 57 -33.78 -17.39 16.59
CA THR A 57 -35.11 -18.00 16.47
C THR A 57 -35.45 -18.12 14.99
N LYS A 58 -35.84 -19.31 14.58
CA LYS A 58 -36.37 -19.57 13.24
C LYS A 58 -37.82 -19.98 13.34
N VAL A 59 -38.67 -19.29 12.59
CA VAL A 59 -40.10 -19.58 12.46
C VAL A 59 -40.34 -20.10 11.05
N VAL A 60 -40.92 -21.25 10.91
CA VAL A 60 -41.22 -21.87 9.59
C VAL A 60 -42.73 -22.11 9.53
N LYS A 61 -43.36 -21.65 8.46
CA LYS A 61 -44.78 -21.96 8.20
C LYS A 61 -44.91 -23.42 7.75
N VAL A 62 -45.74 -24.19 8.40
CA VAL A 62 -45.98 -25.60 8.11
C VAL A 62 -47.26 -25.79 7.31
N SER A 63 -48.37 -25.16 7.76
CA SER A 63 -49.64 -25.19 7.04
C SER A 63 -50.41 -23.92 7.33
N GLU A 64 -51.34 -23.58 6.45
CA GLU A 64 -52.22 -22.43 6.59
C GLU A 64 -53.62 -22.83 6.09
N ASP A 65 -54.61 -22.64 6.92
CA ASP A 65 -56.02 -22.78 6.62
C ASP A 65 -56.70 -21.41 6.71
N GLU A 66 -57.98 -21.31 6.35
CA GLU A 66 -58.72 -20.03 6.37
C GLU A 66 -58.71 -19.36 7.77
N GLU A 67 -58.74 -20.15 8.85
CA GLU A 67 -58.79 -19.66 10.23
C GLU A 67 -57.46 -19.77 10.99
N SER A 68 -56.54 -20.63 10.57
CA SER A 68 -55.34 -20.96 11.33
C SER A 68 -54.05 -21.00 10.47
N CYS A 69 -52.94 -20.64 11.09
CA CYS A 69 -51.59 -20.79 10.52
C CYS A 69 -50.73 -21.55 11.53
N HIS A 70 -50.22 -22.71 11.11
CA HIS A 70 -49.36 -23.55 11.94
C HIS A 70 -47.91 -23.23 11.61
N VAL A 71 -47.09 -23.01 12.64
CA VAL A 71 -45.69 -22.68 12.54
C VAL A 71 -44.84 -23.62 13.39
N LEU A 72 -43.65 -23.94 12.90
CA LEU A 72 -42.59 -24.61 13.65
C LEU A 72 -41.61 -23.55 14.15
N LEU A 73 -41.31 -23.62 15.45
CA LEU A 73 -40.34 -22.74 16.10
C LEU A 73 -39.07 -23.52 16.44
N GLY A 74 -37.93 -23.01 15.96
CA GLY A 74 -36.61 -23.51 16.30
C GLY A 74 -35.79 -22.43 17.01
N PHE A 75 -35.06 -22.82 18.05
CA PHE A 75 -34.16 -21.97 18.81
C PHE A 75 -32.79 -22.61 18.84
N ARG A 76 -31.75 -21.81 18.62
CA ARG A 76 -30.35 -22.27 18.77
C ARG A 76 -29.49 -21.18 19.40
N TYR A 77 -28.45 -21.60 20.10
CA TYR A 77 -27.38 -20.73 20.54
C TYR A 77 -26.47 -20.43 19.39
N ILE A 78 -26.04 -19.18 19.27
CA ILE A 78 -25.15 -18.71 18.17
C ILE A 78 -23.93 -17.94 18.71
N ASP A 79 -23.59 -18.14 20.00
CA ASP A 79 -22.47 -17.47 20.65
C ASP A 79 -21.16 -17.73 19.91
N ASP A 80 -20.89 -18.98 19.52
CA ASP A 80 -19.67 -19.36 18.79
C ASP A 80 -19.59 -18.69 17.41
N ILE A 81 -20.72 -18.57 16.73
CA ILE A 81 -20.82 -17.91 15.44
C ILE A 81 -20.49 -16.43 15.60
N ASN A 82 -21.14 -15.76 16.55
CA ASN A 82 -20.90 -14.36 16.84
C ASN A 82 -19.46 -14.06 17.26
N GLN A 83 -18.85 -14.93 18.06
CA GLN A 83 -17.44 -14.79 18.45
C GLN A 83 -16.50 -14.92 17.26
N LYS A 84 -16.73 -15.90 16.37
CA LYS A 84 -15.94 -16.09 15.15
C LYS A 84 -16.08 -14.91 14.20
N GLU A 85 -17.31 -14.41 14.01
CA GLU A 85 -17.54 -13.23 13.16
C GLU A 85 -16.83 -11.99 13.71
N LYS A 86 -16.96 -11.70 15.02
CA LYS A 86 -16.26 -10.58 15.67
C LYS A 86 -14.74 -10.71 15.57
N ALA A 87 -14.21 -11.92 15.76
CA ALA A 87 -12.78 -12.17 15.63
C ALA A 87 -12.29 -11.95 14.18
N THR A 88 -13.09 -12.38 13.20
CA THR A 88 -12.79 -12.18 11.78
C THR A 88 -12.85 -10.70 11.40
N GLN A 89 -13.89 -9.99 11.83
CA GLN A 89 -14.00 -8.54 11.61
C GLN A 89 -12.82 -7.78 12.21
N LYS A 90 -12.43 -8.12 13.45
CA LYS A 90 -11.28 -7.48 14.10
C LYS A 90 -9.96 -7.75 13.35
N ARG A 91 -9.76 -8.99 12.87
CA ARG A 91 -8.59 -9.33 12.05
C ARG A 91 -8.56 -8.54 10.74
N LEU A 92 -9.71 -8.44 10.06
CA LEU A 92 -9.84 -7.67 8.82
C LEU A 92 -9.57 -6.18 9.07
N GLN A 93 -10.12 -5.62 10.12
CA GLN A 93 -9.89 -4.22 10.49
C GLN A 93 -8.42 -3.95 10.77
N ASN A 94 -7.77 -4.80 11.57
CA ASN A 94 -6.33 -4.67 11.86
C ASN A 94 -5.49 -4.75 10.58
N ALA A 95 -5.80 -5.68 9.67
CA ALA A 95 -5.10 -5.81 8.40
C ALA A 95 -5.28 -4.56 7.50
N LEU A 96 -6.49 -3.99 7.45
CA LEU A 96 -6.75 -2.75 6.73
C LEU A 96 -5.98 -1.56 7.31
N GLU A 97 -5.90 -1.44 8.62
CA GLU A 97 -5.13 -0.39 9.29
C GLU A 97 -3.62 -0.53 9.02
N GLU A 98 -3.09 -1.76 9.00
CA GLU A 98 -1.70 -2.03 8.67
C GLU A 98 -1.38 -1.67 7.22
N ILE A 99 -2.24 -2.06 6.27
CA ILE A 99 -2.11 -1.67 4.85
C ILE A 99 -2.15 -0.15 4.71
N LYS A 100 -3.06 0.53 5.40
CA LYS A 100 -3.17 1.99 5.37
C LYS A 100 -1.89 2.67 5.85
N ARG A 101 -1.34 2.25 7.00
CA ARG A 101 -0.07 2.76 7.54
C ARG A 101 1.10 2.51 6.58
N SER A 102 1.16 1.32 6.00
CA SER A 102 2.19 1.00 5.01
C SER A 102 2.10 1.92 3.78
N ASN A 103 0.90 2.13 3.26
CA ASN A 103 0.66 3.01 2.12
C ASN A 103 1.00 4.48 2.43
N GLU A 104 0.67 4.97 3.62
CA GLU A 104 1.05 6.33 4.07
C GLU A 104 2.57 6.49 4.12
N THR A 105 3.29 5.50 4.64
CA THR A 105 4.76 5.50 4.69
C THR A 105 5.36 5.48 3.28
N ILE A 106 4.88 4.60 2.41
CA ILE A 106 5.32 4.54 1.00
C ILE A 106 5.06 5.87 0.30
N SER A 107 3.89 6.47 0.50
CA SER A 107 3.53 7.76 -0.08
C SER A 107 4.43 8.90 0.41
N ALA A 108 4.81 8.90 1.69
CA ALA A 108 5.74 9.87 2.24
C ALA A 108 7.14 9.74 1.62
N ILE A 109 7.64 8.51 1.48
CA ILE A 109 8.93 8.23 0.82
C ILE A 109 8.87 8.64 -0.66
N ALA A 110 7.78 8.30 -1.36
CA ALA A 110 7.59 8.60 -2.77
C ALA A 110 7.66 10.11 -3.08
N LYS A 111 7.24 10.97 -2.14
CA LYS A 111 7.35 12.44 -2.27
C LYS A 111 8.78 12.95 -2.38
N SER A 112 9.78 12.18 -1.97
CA SER A 112 11.20 12.54 -2.11
C SER A 112 11.77 12.28 -3.52
N TYR A 113 10.98 11.66 -4.39
CA TYR A 113 11.33 11.38 -5.78
C TYR A 113 10.49 12.23 -6.73
N SER A 114 11.07 12.67 -7.83
CA SER A 114 10.33 13.37 -8.89
C SER A 114 9.44 12.42 -9.69
N SER A 115 9.91 11.18 -9.86
CA SER A 115 9.14 10.14 -10.54
C SER A 115 9.55 8.74 -10.09
N ILE A 116 8.59 7.81 -10.07
CA ILE A 116 8.81 6.38 -9.82
C ILE A 116 8.03 5.58 -10.86
N TYR A 117 8.73 4.65 -11.51
CA TYR A 117 8.18 3.75 -12.50
C TYR A 117 8.45 2.30 -12.11
N LYS A 118 7.46 1.44 -12.32
CA LYS A 118 7.66 0.00 -12.36
C LYS A 118 7.93 -0.39 -13.81
N VAL A 119 9.00 -1.12 -14.05
CA VAL A 119 9.42 -1.56 -15.38
C VAL A 119 9.38 -3.08 -15.43
N ASP A 120 8.78 -3.64 -16.46
CA ASP A 120 8.77 -5.06 -16.76
C ASP A 120 9.66 -5.30 -17.98
N PHE A 121 10.72 -6.09 -17.78
CA PHE A 121 11.72 -6.34 -18.82
C PHE A 121 11.31 -7.44 -19.80
N GLU A 122 10.36 -8.29 -19.44
CA GLU A 122 9.90 -9.36 -20.34
C GLU A 122 8.91 -8.82 -21.38
N THR A 123 8.10 -7.84 -20.98
CA THR A 123 7.09 -7.24 -21.86
C THR A 123 7.51 -5.88 -22.41
N ASP A 124 8.68 -5.37 -22.02
CA ASP A 124 9.17 -4.01 -22.34
C ASP A 124 8.12 -2.93 -22.02
N THR A 125 7.50 -3.02 -20.83
CA THR A 125 6.48 -2.08 -20.43
C THR A 125 6.83 -1.36 -19.14
N TYR A 126 6.28 -0.16 -18.97
CA TYR A 126 6.35 0.56 -17.69
C TYR A 126 4.97 0.92 -17.16
N GLU A 127 4.89 1.06 -15.85
CA GLU A 127 3.77 1.67 -15.13
C GLU A 127 4.31 2.80 -14.25
N ARG A 128 3.78 4.02 -14.43
CA ARG A 128 4.11 5.16 -13.58
C ARG A 128 3.38 5.05 -12.25
N ILE A 129 4.14 4.94 -11.16
CA ILE A 129 3.61 4.89 -9.78
C ILE A 129 3.39 6.33 -9.27
N THR A 130 4.38 7.21 -9.49
CA THR A 130 4.28 8.64 -9.17
C THR A 130 5.09 9.45 -10.18
N GLY A 131 4.78 10.74 -10.32
CA GLY A 131 5.46 11.66 -11.25
C GLY A 131 4.47 12.57 -11.98
N SER A 132 4.94 13.30 -12.99
CA SER A 132 4.14 14.22 -13.78
C SER A 132 3.06 13.50 -14.60
N ASP A 133 1.86 14.06 -14.66
CA ASP A 133 0.76 13.55 -15.48
C ASP A 133 0.95 13.75 -16.98
N VAL A 134 1.97 14.53 -17.38
CA VAL A 134 2.36 14.69 -18.78
C VAL A 134 2.84 13.36 -19.40
N ILE A 135 3.44 12.49 -18.57
CA ILE A 135 3.86 11.16 -19.01
C ILE A 135 2.68 10.20 -18.85
N PRO A 136 2.32 9.40 -19.88
CA PRO A 136 1.29 8.37 -19.77
C PRO A 136 1.52 7.46 -18.57
N LYS A 137 0.44 6.94 -18.01
CA LYS A 137 0.54 6.04 -16.84
C LYS A 137 1.24 4.74 -17.18
N THR A 138 1.09 4.25 -18.41
CA THR A 138 1.68 3.00 -18.92
C THR A 138 2.15 3.20 -20.35
N GLY A 139 3.11 2.41 -20.81
CA GLY A 139 3.62 2.43 -22.18
C GLY A 139 4.79 1.49 -22.38
N CYS A 140 5.42 1.55 -23.54
CA CYS A 140 6.67 0.86 -23.86
C CYS A 140 7.84 1.53 -23.13
N ALA A 141 8.65 0.76 -22.42
CA ALA A 141 9.71 1.30 -21.57
C ALA A 141 10.91 1.80 -22.40
N SER A 142 11.34 1.04 -23.40
CA SER A 142 12.46 1.41 -24.29
C SER A 142 12.16 2.65 -25.13
N GLU A 143 10.94 2.72 -25.70
CA GLU A 143 10.48 3.86 -26.49
C GLU A 143 10.43 5.14 -25.65
N LYS A 144 9.82 5.07 -24.46
CA LYS A 144 9.72 6.23 -23.58
C LYS A 144 11.08 6.72 -23.10
N MET A 145 12.00 5.81 -22.80
CA MET A 145 13.35 6.18 -22.40
C MET A 145 14.10 6.87 -23.55
N PHE A 146 13.94 6.39 -24.78
CA PHE A 146 14.52 7.02 -25.96
C PHE A 146 14.02 8.46 -26.12
N ASP A 147 12.70 8.67 -26.07
CA ASP A 147 12.08 9.99 -26.18
C ASP A 147 12.60 10.97 -25.13
N VAL A 148 12.66 10.55 -23.86
CA VAL A 148 13.18 11.38 -22.77
C VAL A 148 14.65 11.72 -22.98
N CYS A 149 15.47 10.77 -23.43
CA CYS A 149 16.87 11.01 -23.72
C CYS A 149 17.07 12.05 -24.83
N GLU A 150 16.27 11.99 -25.90
CA GLU A 150 16.42 12.91 -27.03
C GLU A 150 15.86 14.31 -26.73
N GLN A 151 14.78 14.42 -26.02
CA GLN A 151 14.06 15.68 -25.80
C GLN A 151 14.53 16.43 -24.56
N ASP A 152 14.65 15.72 -23.44
CA ASP A 152 14.75 16.34 -22.12
C ASP A 152 16.15 16.28 -21.51
N VAL A 153 17.01 15.32 -21.92
CA VAL A 153 18.36 15.18 -21.38
C VAL A 153 19.34 16.13 -22.12
N ALA A 154 20.24 16.78 -21.37
CA ALA A 154 21.27 17.63 -21.94
C ALA A 154 22.15 16.83 -22.92
N PRO A 155 22.53 17.40 -24.07
CA PRO A 155 23.18 16.68 -25.17
C PRO A 155 24.40 15.86 -24.76
N GLU A 156 25.20 16.37 -23.83
CA GLU A 156 26.43 15.71 -23.32
C GLU A 156 26.15 14.43 -22.54
N TYR A 157 24.92 14.25 -22.01
CA TYR A 157 24.52 13.07 -21.23
C TYR A 157 23.65 12.07 -22.00
N ARG A 158 23.12 12.43 -23.17
CA ARG A 158 22.19 11.59 -23.96
C ARG A 158 22.73 10.19 -24.20
N ASN A 159 23.95 10.10 -24.74
CA ASN A 159 24.56 8.82 -25.04
C ASN A 159 24.79 7.96 -23.79
N ILE A 160 25.22 8.59 -22.69
CA ILE A 160 25.46 7.90 -21.42
C ILE A 160 24.16 7.31 -20.89
N ILE A 161 23.08 8.09 -20.87
CA ILE A 161 21.79 7.64 -20.34
C ILE A 161 21.14 6.64 -21.27
N HIS A 162 21.22 6.81 -22.56
CA HIS A 162 20.70 5.84 -23.52
C HIS A 162 21.37 4.46 -23.35
N GLN A 163 22.71 4.43 -23.23
CA GLN A 163 23.42 3.18 -22.95
C GLN A 163 23.12 2.62 -21.56
N PHE A 164 22.99 3.49 -20.56
CA PHE A 164 22.68 3.09 -19.19
C PHE A 164 21.32 2.41 -19.09
N ALA A 165 20.29 2.92 -19.75
CA ALA A 165 18.91 2.46 -19.68
C ALA A 165 18.54 1.43 -20.76
N ASN A 166 19.46 1.06 -21.64
CA ASN A 166 19.22 0.00 -22.62
C ASN A 166 18.88 -1.32 -21.94
N ILE A 167 17.68 -1.86 -22.19
CA ILE A 167 17.11 -3.01 -21.48
C ILE A 167 17.99 -4.27 -21.62
N GLU A 168 18.58 -4.52 -22.78
CA GLU A 168 19.41 -5.70 -23.02
C GLU A 168 20.65 -5.73 -22.11
N THR A 169 21.36 -4.60 -22.04
CA THR A 169 22.56 -4.47 -21.19
C THR A 169 22.21 -4.27 -19.73
N LEU A 170 21.07 -3.63 -19.43
CA LEU A 170 20.58 -3.35 -18.09
C LEU A 170 20.25 -4.64 -17.35
N THR A 171 19.53 -5.57 -17.98
CA THR A 171 19.19 -6.87 -17.37
C THR A 171 20.43 -7.66 -17.00
N SER A 172 21.47 -7.67 -17.85
CA SER A 172 22.75 -8.36 -17.59
C SER A 172 23.53 -7.73 -16.42
N ARG A 173 23.49 -6.40 -16.27
CA ARG A 173 24.10 -5.70 -15.12
C ARG A 173 23.36 -6.01 -13.83
N LEU A 174 22.04 -6.02 -13.88
CA LEU A 174 21.18 -6.30 -12.73
C LEU A 174 21.19 -7.79 -12.30
N GLU A 175 21.76 -8.70 -13.08
CA GLU A 175 22.03 -10.07 -12.62
C GLU A 175 23.09 -10.11 -11.52
N LYS A 176 24.11 -9.25 -11.62
CA LYS A 176 25.23 -9.18 -10.68
C LYS A 176 25.01 -8.18 -9.54
N GLU A 177 24.20 -7.16 -9.78
CA GLU A 177 23.95 -6.06 -8.85
C GLU A 177 22.49 -6.02 -8.42
N LYS A 178 22.23 -5.51 -7.22
CA LYS A 178 20.85 -5.31 -6.73
C LYS A 178 20.22 -4.07 -7.34
N ASP A 179 21.04 -3.08 -7.64
CA ASP A 179 20.64 -1.82 -8.24
C ASP A 179 21.78 -1.19 -9.02
N VAL A 180 21.41 -0.33 -9.96
CA VAL A 180 22.33 0.50 -10.72
C VAL A 180 21.88 1.95 -10.66
N LEU A 181 22.82 2.89 -10.76
CA LEU A 181 22.51 4.31 -10.69
C LEU A 181 23.29 5.11 -11.74
N ALA A 182 22.68 6.20 -12.21
CA ALA A 182 23.33 7.21 -13.05
C ALA A 182 22.92 8.61 -12.60
N GLU A 183 23.86 9.55 -12.71
CA GLU A 183 23.60 10.97 -12.48
C GLU A 183 23.80 11.70 -13.80
N TYR A 184 22.86 12.55 -14.17
CA TYR A 184 22.85 13.25 -15.44
C TYR A 184 22.18 14.60 -15.32
N ARG A 185 22.41 15.45 -16.30
CA ARG A 185 21.83 16.78 -16.37
C ARG A 185 20.73 16.82 -17.41
N MET A 186 19.63 17.48 -17.06
CA MET A 186 18.53 17.77 -17.97
C MET A 186 18.82 19.02 -18.79
N ALA A 187 18.13 19.21 -19.91
CA ALA A 187 18.26 20.40 -20.77
C ALA A 187 17.90 21.71 -20.04
N ASP A 188 17.03 21.65 -19.01
CA ASP A 188 16.69 22.76 -18.14
C ASP A 188 17.80 23.11 -17.12
N GLY A 189 18.89 22.36 -17.09
CA GLY A 189 20.02 22.55 -16.19
C GLY A 189 19.94 21.79 -14.87
N ASN A 190 18.83 21.15 -14.56
CA ASN A 190 18.68 20.37 -13.34
C ASN A 190 19.45 19.06 -13.37
N TRP A 191 20.04 18.70 -12.24
CA TRP A 191 20.70 17.41 -12.06
C TRP A 191 19.71 16.37 -11.57
N HIS A 192 19.66 15.24 -12.24
CA HIS A 192 18.83 14.11 -11.90
C HIS A 192 19.69 12.89 -11.54
N LYS A 193 19.16 12.07 -10.63
CA LYS A 193 19.70 10.76 -10.28
C LYS A 193 18.65 9.72 -10.62
N LEU A 194 18.96 8.88 -11.58
CA LEU A 194 18.20 7.68 -11.93
C LEU A 194 18.78 6.50 -11.18
N ARG A 195 17.95 5.78 -10.44
CA ARG A 195 18.29 4.52 -9.79
C ARG A 195 17.30 3.45 -10.21
N ILE A 196 17.81 2.31 -10.67
CA ILE A 196 17.01 1.17 -11.09
C ILE A 196 17.30 0.02 -10.12
N ILE A 197 16.26 -0.44 -9.41
CA ILE A 197 16.34 -1.41 -8.34
C ILE A 197 15.55 -2.65 -8.75
N VAL A 198 16.16 -3.83 -8.70
CA VAL A 198 15.44 -5.08 -9.00
C VAL A 198 14.33 -5.32 -7.99
N SER A 199 13.10 -5.48 -8.46
CA SER A 199 11.92 -5.80 -7.64
C SER A 199 11.53 -7.28 -7.73
N LYS A 200 11.81 -7.94 -8.88
CA LYS A 200 11.49 -9.35 -9.07
C LYS A 200 12.52 -10.04 -9.96
N ARG A 201 12.85 -11.28 -9.62
CA ARG A 201 13.69 -12.18 -10.42
C ARG A 201 12.90 -13.45 -10.80
N ASN A 202 13.22 -14.04 -11.93
CA ASN A 202 12.72 -15.36 -12.28
C ASN A 202 13.47 -16.48 -11.54
N ALA A 203 13.07 -17.74 -11.77
CA ALA A 203 13.69 -18.92 -11.14
C ALA A 203 15.19 -19.07 -11.46
N ASN A 204 15.67 -18.51 -12.58
CA ASN A 204 17.07 -18.54 -13.01
C ASN A 204 17.89 -17.36 -12.46
N GLY A 205 17.30 -16.53 -11.61
CA GLY A 205 17.97 -15.35 -11.02
C GLY A 205 18.00 -14.10 -11.92
N LYS A 206 17.49 -14.18 -13.15
CA LYS A 206 17.42 -13.05 -14.08
C LYS A 206 16.40 -12.01 -13.59
N ALA A 207 16.75 -10.74 -13.63
CA ALA A 207 15.85 -9.65 -13.34
C ALA A 207 14.73 -9.57 -14.37
N ILE A 208 13.47 -9.66 -13.92
CA ILE A 208 12.28 -9.55 -14.78
C ILE A 208 11.47 -8.30 -14.52
N GLN A 209 11.57 -7.73 -13.32
CA GLN A 209 10.97 -6.43 -13.00
C GLN A 209 11.89 -5.58 -12.14
N ALA A 210 11.81 -4.27 -12.33
CA ALA A 210 12.54 -3.29 -11.56
C ALA A 210 11.67 -2.07 -11.21
N ILE A 211 12.11 -1.34 -10.21
CA ILE A 211 11.61 0.00 -9.87
C ILE A 211 12.67 1.01 -10.30
N ALA A 212 12.31 1.87 -11.24
CA ALA A 212 13.12 3.01 -11.64
C ALA A 212 12.67 4.25 -10.86
N THR A 213 13.59 4.87 -10.15
CA THR A 213 13.33 6.08 -9.36
C THR A 213 14.16 7.23 -9.89
N ILE A 214 13.54 8.40 -10.04
CA ILE A 214 14.20 9.62 -10.46
C ILE A 214 14.10 10.66 -9.34
N ARG A 215 15.24 11.25 -8.98
CA ARG A 215 15.33 12.30 -7.97
C ARG A 215 16.11 13.49 -8.51
N ILE A 216 15.62 14.70 -8.24
CA ILE A 216 16.36 15.94 -8.52
C ILE A 216 17.41 16.10 -7.43
N ILE A 217 18.69 16.28 -7.85
CA ILE A 217 19.86 16.39 -6.96
C ILE A 217 20.65 17.69 -7.19
N SER A 218 20.05 18.69 -7.85
CA SER A 218 20.72 19.95 -8.18
C SER A 218 21.33 20.66 -6.98
N GLU A 219 20.60 20.69 -5.85
CA GLU A 219 21.09 21.29 -4.62
C GLU A 219 22.28 20.53 -4.03
N THR A 220 22.21 19.19 -4.02
CA THR A 220 23.30 18.33 -3.57
C THR A 220 24.54 18.54 -4.41
N LYS A 221 24.39 18.55 -5.74
CA LYS A 221 25.51 18.80 -6.67
C LYS A 221 26.14 20.19 -6.48
N ARG A 222 25.33 21.21 -6.25
CA ARG A 222 25.85 22.55 -5.96
C ARG A 222 26.66 22.56 -4.66
N LYS A 223 26.21 21.90 -3.62
CA LYS A 223 26.97 21.78 -2.36
C LYS A 223 28.28 21.01 -2.54
N GLU A 224 28.25 19.90 -3.26
CA GLU A 224 29.46 19.12 -3.58
C GLU A 224 30.50 19.96 -4.33
N LEU A 225 30.09 20.71 -5.35
CA LEU A 225 30.96 21.58 -6.12
C LEU A 225 31.55 22.72 -5.25
N ASN A 226 30.76 23.36 -4.40
CA ASN A 226 31.25 24.39 -3.51
C ASN A 226 32.30 23.83 -2.54
N LEU A 227 32.06 22.69 -1.91
CA LEU A 227 33.02 22.03 -1.04
C LEU A 227 34.31 21.65 -1.78
N PHE A 228 34.20 21.19 -3.04
CA PHE A 228 35.36 20.90 -3.86
C PHE A 228 36.21 22.17 -4.14
N PHE A 229 35.57 23.27 -4.52
CA PHE A 229 36.25 24.56 -4.73
C PHE A 229 36.93 25.09 -3.47
N GLU A 230 36.24 25.03 -2.33
CA GLU A 230 36.81 25.44 -1.04
C GLU A 230 38.04 24.58 -0.67
N ALA A 231 37.97 23.27 -0.87
CA ALA A 231 39.08 22.36 -0.62
C ALA A 231 40.28 22.63 -1.55
N GLU A 232 40.03 22.88 -2.84
CA GLU A 232 41.09 23.24 -3.80
C GLU A 232 41.73 24.61 -3.49
N GLN A 233 40.93 25.59 -3.05
CA GLN A 233 41.45 26.87 -2.62
C GLN A 233 42.34 26.72 -1.40
N ALA A 234 41.88 25.98 -0.37
CA ALA A 234 42.68 25.74 0.82
C ALA A 234 44.00 25.03 0.51
N LYS A 235 44.01 24.04 -0.43
CA LYS A 235 45.25 23.38 -0.88
C LYS A 235 46.20 24.36 -1.55
N ARG A 236 45.70 25.27 -2.40
CA ARG A 236 46.53 26.29 -3.07
C ARG A 236 47.15 27.24 -2.05
N GLU A 237 46.38 27.74 -1.10
CA GLU A 237 46.86 28.61 -0.03
C GLU A 237 47.92 27.94 0.85
N ALA A 238 47.70 26.68 1.25
CA ALA A 238 48.67 25.89 2.00
C ALA A 238 49.97 25.71 1.22
N LYS A 239 49.90 25.44 -0.09
CA LYS A 239 51.09 25.31 -0.97
C LYS A 239 51.86 26.62 -1.09
N ILE A 240 51.16 27.73 -1.22
CA ILE A 240 51.79 29.09 -1.28
C ILE A 240 52.49 29.36 0.05
N LYS A 241 51.82 29.12 1.20
CA LYS A 241 52.38 29.31 2.56
C LYS A 241 53.62 28.45 2.76
N THR A 242 53.62 27.18 2.34
CA THR A 242 54.77 26.28 2.43
C THR A 242 55.95 26.80 1.59
N ARG A 243 55.71 27.21 0.36
CA ARG A 243 56.74 27.80 -0.51
C ARG A 243 57.34 29.07 0.04
N PHE A 244 56.51 29.94 0.59
CA PHE A 244 56.96 31.17 1.27
C PHE A 244 57.88 30.87 2.47
N LEU A 245 57.49 29.94 3.34
CA LEU A 245 58.28 29.51 4.46
C LEU A 245 59.61 28.87 4.06
N GLN A 246 59.63 28.08 2.99
CA GLN A 246 60.86 27.51 2.43
C GLN A 246 61.81 28.60 1.89
N SER A 247 61.29 29.58 1.17
CA SER A 247 62.11 30.70 0.65
C SER A 247 62.67 31.57 1.77
N MET A 248 61.92 31.86 2.80
CA MET A 248 62.37 32.60 3.99
C MET A 248 63.47 31.84 4.75
N SER A 249 63.32 30.52 4.90
CA SER A 249 64.35 29.68 5.55
C SER A 249 65.68 29.70 4.75
N HIS A 250 65.64 29.70 3.43
CA HIS A 250 66.82 29.77 2.59
C HIS A 250 67.54 31.16 2.67
N ILE A 251 66.79 32.22 2.96
CA ILE A 251 67.35 33.56 3.09
C ILE A 251 68.02 33.67 4.49
N CYS A 252 67.45 33.12 5.55
CA CYS A 252 68.00 33.19 6.91
C CYS A 252 69.27 32.32 7.13
N VAL A 253 69.54 31.35 6.27
CA VAL A 253 70.75 30.49 6.40
C VAL A 253 71.97 31.09 5.66
N ARG A 254 71.86 32.25 4.95
CA ARG A 254 72.94 32.90 4.19
C ARG A 254 73.53 34.12 4.90
N HIS A 255 73.18 34.39 6.15
CA HIS A 255 73.79 35.37 7.03
C HIS A 255 74.30 34.64 8.29
#